data_775f055fd324bcca432fbe05478b5d79
#
_entry.id   775f055fd324bcca432fbe05478b5d79
#
_cell.length_a   1.000
_cell.length_b   1.000
_cell.length_c   1.000
_cell.angle_alpha   90.00
_cell.angle_beta   90.00
_cell.angle_gamma   90.00
#
_symmetry.space_group_name_H-M   'P 1'
#
loop_
_entity.id
_entity.type
_entity.pdbx_description
1 polymer ?
#
loop_
_entity_poly.entity_id
_entity_poly.type
_entity_poly.pdbx_seq_one_letter_code
_entity_poly.pdbx_strand_id
1 'polypeptide(L)'
;SGRPGPVQVDITKDVTAASCEYTPKEPESVERAGHYTQEDLDAALEVISKAKKPYIYLGGGAILSGASEEVRAFAKKLDSPVCDTLMGKGAYDGYDPLYTGMIGMHGTKTSNLGVSECDLLVALGARFSDRVIGNASLFAKNAKILHIDIDAAEINKNIHADVSIVGDLKDILTKLIARMEQMHHPEWTAHILEL
;
A
#
# COMPACT_ATOMS: atom_id res chain seq x y z
N SER A 1 -7.65 -16.38 -0.56
CA SER A 1 -6.74 -15.64 0.31
C SER A 1 -5.66 -14.97 -0.53
N GLY A 2 -5.14 -13.85 -0.06
CA GLY A 2 -4.13 -13.09 -0.77
C GLY A 2 -4.69 -12.26 -1.94
N ARG A 3 -3.85 -11.98 -2.94
CA ARG A 3 -4.22 -11.16 -4.10
C ARG A 3 -5.17 -11.92 -5.02
N PRO A 4 -6.35 -11.36 -5.37
CA PRO A 4 -7.27 -11.99 -6.32
C PRO A 4 -6.65 -12.13 -7.71
N GLY A 5 -6.93 -13.26 -8.37
CA GLY A 5 -6.47 -13.53 -9.73
C GLY A 5 -7.39 -14.51 -10.45
N PRO A 6 -7.22 -14.69 -11.76
CA PRO A 6 -7.98 -15.67 -12.53
C PRO A 6 -7.59 -17.09 -12.10
N VAL A 7 -8.58 -17.97 -12.03
CA VAL A 7 -8.40 -19.40 -11.77
C VAL A 7 -9.07 -20.16 -12.92
N GLN A 8 -8.36 -21.13 -13.49
CA GLN A 8 -8.87 -22.04 -14.49
C GLN A 8 -9.11 -23.41 -13.88
N VAL A 9 -10.30 -23.97 -14.14
CA VAL A 9 -10.63 -25.36 -13.76
C VAL A 9 -10.99 -26.09 -15.07
N ASP A 10 -10.19 -27.07 -15.44
CA ASP A 10 -10.45 -27.92 -16.60
C ASP A 10 -11.27 -29.15 -16.17
N ILE A 11 -12.46 -29.28 -16.74
CA ILE A 11 -13.36 -30.40 -16.49
C ILE A 11 -13.40 -31.27 -17.74
N THR A 12 -12.87 -32.48 -17.66
CA THR A 12 -12.80 -33.38 -18.79
C THR A 12 -14.17 -33.97 -19.15
N LYS A 13 -14.35 -34.40 -20.41
CA LYS A 13 -15.63 -34.85 -20.94
C LYS A 13 -16.19 -36.10 -20.19
N ASP A 14 -15.32 -37.00 -19.78
CA ASP A 14 -15.68 -38.20 -19.03
C ASP A 14 -16.22 -37.85 -17.64
N VAL A 15 -15.61 -36.86 -16.97
CA VAL A 15 -16.07 -36.37 -15.66
C VAL A 15 -17.42 -35.70 -15.76
N THR A 16 -17.67 -34.91 -16.84
CA THR A 16 -18.97 -34.23 -17.03
C THR A 16 -20.13 -35.22 -17.33
N ALA A 17 -19.79 -36.42 -17.79
CA ALA A 17 -20.78 -37.47 -18.06
C ALA A 17 -20.95 -38.46 -16.89
N ALA A 18 -20.10 -38.39 -15.89
CA ALA A 18 -20.13 -39.30 -14.73
C ALA A 18 -21.21 -38.89 -13.72
N SER A 19 -21.74 -39.88 -13.02
CA SER A 19 -22.64 -39.64 -11.88
C SER A 19 -21.86 -39.83 -10.58
N CYS A 20 -22.10 -38.97 -9.62
CA CYS A 20 -21.51 -39.12 -8.28
C CYS A 20 -22.54 -38.82 -7.18
N GLU A 21 -22.32 -39.37 -5.99
CA GLU A 21 -23.06 -38.93 -4.81
C GLU A 21 -22.52 -37.54 -4.37
N TYR A 22 -23.42 -36.59 -4.21
CA TYR A 22 -23.07 -35.26 -3.78
C TYR A 22 -23.68 -34.95 -2.41
N THR A 23 -22.83 -34.60 -1.48
CA THR A 23 -23.25 -34.03 -0.19
C THR A 23 -22.91 -32.53 -0.19
N PRO A 24 -23.90 -31.65 -0.06
CA PRO A 24 -23.63 -30.22 0.06
C PRO A 24 -22.70 -29.93 1.24
N LYS A 25 -21.67 -29.11 0.99
CA LYS A 25 -20.78 -28.59 2.03
C LYS A 25 -20.99 -27.10 2.13
N GLU A 26 -21.00 -26.57 3.35
CA GLU A 26 -20.92 -25.13 3.55
C GLU A 26 -19.62 -24.59 2.94
N PRO A 27 -19.67 -23.42 2.28
CA PRO A 27 -18.45 -22.79 1.80
C PRO A 27 -17.45 -22.57 2.93
N GLU A 28 -16.21 -22.94 2.71
CA GLU A 28 -15.15 -22.62 3.67
C GLU A 28 -15.00 -21.09 3.78
N SER A 29 -14.95 -20.59 5.01
CA SER A 29 -14.63 -19.19 5.26
C SER A 29 -13.19 -18.94 4.84
N VAL A 30 -12.99 -17.99 3.91
CA VAL A 30 -11.66 -17.54 3.54
C VAL A 30 -11.14 -16.60 4.62
N GLU A 31 -10.26 -17.05 5.47
CA GLU A 31 -9.53 -16.18 6.38
C GLU A 31 -8.67 -15.22 5.54
N ARG A 32 -8.82 -13.92 5.77
CA ARG A 32 -7.91 -12.92 5.23
C ARG A 32 -6.57 -13.09 5.94
N ALA A 33 -5.65 -13.75 5.26
CA ALA A 33 -4.37 -14.10 5.84
C ALA A 33 -3.55 -12.84 6.14
N GLY A 34 -3.31 -12.58 7.42
CA GLY A 34 -2.20 -11.75 7.87
C GLY A 34 -1.11 -12.66 8.38
N HIS A 35 0.03 -12.69 7.70
CA HIS A 35 1.20 -13.46 8.15
C HIS A 35 2.27 -12.54 8.76
N TYR A 36 1.85 -11.43 9.39
CA TYR A 36 2.76 -10.50 10.01
C TYR A 36 2.77 -10.67 11.53
N THR A 37 3.87 -10.32 12.12
CA THR A 37 4.12 -10.43 13.56
C THR A 37 4.00 -9.08 14.27
N GLN A 38 4.10 -9.09 15.59
CA GLN A 38 4.16 -7.87 16.38
C GLN A 38 5.47 -7.11 16.10
N GLU A 39 6.56 -7.84 15.88
CA GLU A 39 7.87 -7.30 15.54
C GLU A 39 7.83 -6.54 14.19
N ASP A 40 7.05 -7.01 13.21
CA ASP A 40 6.87 -6.30 11.94
C ASP A 40 6.18 -4.94 12.15
N LEU A 41 5.16 -4.91 13.02
CA LEU A 41 4.49 -3.66 13.38
C LEU A 41 5.43 -2.72 14.16
N ASP A 42 6.25 -3.26 15.05
CA ASP A 42 7.22 -2.49 15.83
C ASP A 42 8.28 -1.87 14.91
N ALA A 43 8.80 -2.63 13.95
CA ALA A 43 9.74 -2.13 12.94
C ALA A 43 9.14 -1.01 12.08
N ALA A 44 7.86 -1.17 11.67
CA ALA A 44 7.16 -0.12 10.93
C ALA A 44 6.97 1.16 11.76
N LEU A 45 6.56 1.03 13.03
CA LEU A 45 6.42 2.17 13.94
C LEU A 45 7.76 2.87 14.21
N GLU A 46 8.85 2.11 14.28
CA GLU A 46 10.19 2.67 14.47
C GLU A 46 10.61 3.56 13.29
N VAL A 47 10.43 3.11 12.04
CA VAL A 47 10.80 3.94 10.87
C VAL A 47 9.84 5.12 10.71
N ILE A 48 8.56 4.95 11.01
CA ILE A 48 7.56 6.03 11.01
C ILE A 48 7.95 7.11 12.02
N SER A 49 8.27 6.75 13.26
CA SER A 49 8.58 7.72 14.34
C SER A 49 9.81 8.58 14.08
N LYS A 50 10.71 8.13 13.22
CA LYS A 50 11.96 8.84 12.86
C LYS A 50 11.80 9.74 11.62
N ALA A 51 10.70 9.63 10.89
CA ALA A 51 10.49 10.37 9.67
C ALA A 51 10.29 11.87 9.95
N LYS A 52 10.91 12.70 9.11
CA LYS A 52 10.73 14.15 9.10
C LYS A 52 10.04 14.63 7.83
N LYS A 53 10.13 13.85 6.78
CA LYS A 53 9.56 14.11 5.45
C LYS A 53 8.81 12.88 4.94
N PRO A 54 7.81 12.38 5.69
CA PRO A 54 7.07 11.19 5.26
C PRO A 54 6.25 11.49 3.99
N TYR A 55 6.07 10.46 3.17
CA TYR A 55 5.23 10.52 1.98
C TYR A 55 4.48 9.21 1.80
N ILE A 56 3.18 9.28 1.56
CA ILE A 56 2.35 8.09 1.35
C ILE A 56 2.11 7.87 -0.13
N TYR A 57 2.35 6.63 -0.58
CA TYR A 57 2.16 6.18 -1.95
C TYR A 57 1.12 5.07 -2.02
N LEU A 58 -0.05 5.36 -2.62
CA LEU A 58 -1.20 4.47 -2.65
C LEU A 58 -1.28 3.68 -3.94
N GLY A 59 -1.41 2.38 -3.84
CA GLY A 59 -1.72 1.50 -4.95
C GLY A 59 -3.16 0.99 -4.94
N GLY A 60 -3.50 0.14 -5.92
CA GLY A 60 -4.81 -0.48 -6.03
C GLY A 60 -5.18 -1.38 -4.86
N GLY A 61 -4.20 -1.86 -4.10
CA GLY A 61 -4.44 -2.64 -2.89
C GLY A 61 -5.20 -1.87 -1.81
N ALA A 62 -5.04 -0.54 -1.73
CA ALA A 62 -5.79 0.31 -0.80
C ALA A 62 -7.31 0.28 -1.08
N ILE A 63 -7.71 0.21 -2.36
CA ILE A 63 -9.11 0.09 -2.76
C ILE A 63 -9.60 -1.35 -2.53
N LEU A 64 -8.84 -2.34 -2.98
CA LEU A 64 -9.24 -3.75 -2.90
C LEU A 64 -9.41 -4.24 -1.45
N SER A 65 -8.63 -3.71 -0.52
CA SER A 65 -8.76 -4.00 0.92
C SER A 65 -9.92 -3.25 1.59
N GLY A 66 -10.52 -2.26 0.91
CA GLY A 66 -11.53 -1.38 1.50
C GLY A 66 -10.96 -0.49 2.63
N ALA A 67 -9.66 -0.11 2.54
CA ALA A 67 -8.93 0.59 3.59
C ALA A 67 -8.95 2.13 3.46
N SER A 68 -9.84 2.71 2.65
CA SER A 68 -9.81 4.16 2.36
C SER A 68 -9.98 5.03 3.60
N GLU A 69 -10.76 4.60 4.60
CA GLU A 69 -10.93 5.33 5.85
C GLU A 69 -9.67 5.26 6.72
N GLU A 70 -9.07 4.06 6.81
CA GLU A 70 -7.83 3.83 7.54
C GLU A 70 -6.67 4.59 6.89
N VAL A 71 -6.59 4.62 5.56
CA VAL A 71 -5.59 5.41 4.83
C VAL A 71 -5.72 6.90 5.17
N ARG A 72 -6.94 7.45 5.19
CA ARG A 72 -7.16 8.85 5.59
C ARG A 72 -6.78 9.13 7.04
N ALA A 73 -7.17 8.25 7.94
CA ALA A 73 -6.81 8.37 9.35
C ALA A 73 -5.30 8.27 9.56
N PHE A 74 -4.64 7.34 8.87
CA PHE A 74 -3.19 7.17 8.90
C PHE A 74 -2.45 8.40 8.36
N ALA A 75 -2.86 8.92 7.19
CA ALA A 75 -2.25 10.11 6.59
C ALA A 75 -2.36 11.35 7.51
N LYS A 76 -3.53 11.55 8.11
CA LYS A 76 -3.74 12.64 9.07
C LYS A 76 -2.91 12.47 10.34
N LYS A 77 -2.79 11.24 10.84
CA LYS A 77 -2.02 10.95 12.06
C LYS A 77 -0.51 11.06 11.81
N LEU A 78 -0.06 10.68 10.60
CA LEU A 78 1.32 10.84 10.17
C LEU A 78 1.64 12.28 9.74
N ASP A 79 0.63 13.12 9.47
CA ASP A 79 0.76 14.48 8.89
C ASP A 79 1.60 14.45 7.61
N SER A 80 1.18 13.63 6.65
CA SER A 80 1.94 13.28 5.46
C SER A 80 1.18 13.56 4.18
N PRO A 81 1.84 14.15 3.17
CA PRO A 81 1.31 14.18 1.81
C PRO A 81 1.05 12.78 1.26
N VAL A 82 0.09 12.72 0.32
CA VAL A 82 -0.40 11.47 -0.27
C VAL A 82 -0.41 11.56 -1.77
N CYS A 83 0.17 10.59 -2.45
CA CYS A 83 -0.01 10.38 -3.88
C CYS A 83 -0.56 8.99 -4.18
N ASP A 84 -1.07 8.81 -5.39
CA ASP A 84 -1.61 7.52 -5.82
C ASP A 84 -1.06 7.04 -7.17
N THR A 85 -1.24 5.75 -7.43
CA THR A 85 -1.16 5.21 -8.79
C THR A 85 -2.50 5.38 -9.49
N LEU A 86 -2.53 5.16 -10.81
CA LEU A 86 -3.79 5.07 -11.54
C LEU A 86 -4.78 4.08 -10.91
N MET A 87 -4.30 2.94 -10.42
CA MET A 87 -5.13 1.93 -9.76
C MET A 87 -5.48 2.27 -8.30
N GLY A 88 -4.77 3.21 -7.69
CA GLY A 88 -5.04 3.72 -6.35
C GLY A 88 -6.01 4.90 -6.30
N LYS A 89 -6.36 5.47 -7.48
CA LYS A 89 -7.28 6.61 -7.56
C LYS A 89 -8.63 6.31 -6.92
N GLY A 90 -9.05 7.23 -6.04
CA GLY A 90 -10.27 7.08 -5.25
C GLY A 90 -10.07 6.43 -3.87
N ALA A 91 -8.86 5.92 -3.55
CA ALA A 91 -8.55 5.48 -2.19
C ALA A 91 -8.43 6.64 -1.21
N TYR A 92 -8.09 7.83 -1.69
CA TYR A 92 -7.97 9.05 -0.89
C TYR A 92 -8.82 10.17 -1.47
N ASP A 93 -9.23 11.13 -0.65
CA ASP A 93 -10.05 12.26 -1.08
C ASP A 93 -9.21 13.21 -1.93
N GLY A 94 -9.60 13.40 -3.18
CA GLY A 94 -8.91 14.30 -4.12
C GLY A 94 -9.00 15.78 -3.79
N TYR A 95 -9.86 16.18 -2.86
CA TYR A 95 -10.00 17.56 -2.37
C TYR A 95 -9.27 17.81 -1.04
N ASP A 96 -8.72 16.76 -0.41
CA ASP A 96 -7.92 16.93 0.79
C ASP A 96 -6.60 17.64 0.44
N PRO A 97 -6.19 18.68 1.20
CA PRO A 97 -4.96 19.43 0.91
C PRO A 97 -3.68 18.59 0.97
N LEU A 98 -3.68 17.44 1.64
CA LEU A 98 -2.55 16.51 1.65
C LEU A 98 -2.45 15.68 0.36
N TYR A 99 -3.49 15.67 -0.50
CA TYR A 99 -3.48 14.91 -1.74
C TYR A 99 -2.76 15.67 -2.85
N THR A 100 -1.69 15.10 -3.37
CA THR A 100 -0.82 15.73 -4.39
C THR A 100 -1.06 15.22 -5.81
N GLY A 101 -1.95 14.25 -5.98
CA GLY A 101 -2.29 13.68 -7.27
C GLY A 101 -1.57 12.38 -7.59
N MET A 102 -1.57 11.99 -8.85
CA MET A 102 -0.96 10.76 -9.33
C MET A 102 0.56 10.89 -9.41
N ILE A 103 1.26 9.79 -9.14
CA ILE A 103 2.72 9.67 -9.32
C ILE A 103 3.05 8.94 -10.63
N GLY A 104 4.28 9.13 -11.11
CA GLY A 104 4.88 8.40 -12.24
C GLY A 104 4.89 9.21 -13.54
N MET A 105 5.01 8.52 -14.68
CA MET A 105 5.19 9.12 -16.01
C MET A 105 4.09 10.14 -16.37
N HIS A 106 2.86 9.92 -15.92
CA HIS A 106 1.72 10.81 -16.15
C HIS A 106 1.27 11.47 -14.83
N GLY A 107 2.15 11.50 -13.84
CA GLY A 107 1.87 12.07 -12.52
C GLY A 107 2.06 13.58 -12.47
N THR A 108 1.65 14.16 -11.35
CA THR A 108 1.87 15.56 -11.07
C THR A 108 3.34 15.84 -10.78
N LYS A 109 3.77 17.09 -11.02
CA LYS A 109 5.10 17.56 -10.63
C LYS A 109 5.30 17.40 -9.12
N THR A 110 4.33 17.82 -8.34
CA THR A 110 4.34 17.76 -6.87
C THR A 110 4.55 16.33 -6.35
N SER A 111 3.79 15.35 -6.87
CA SER A 111 3.95 13.94 -6.45
C SER A 111 5.32 13.37 -6.79
N ASN A 112 5.83 13.64 -8.00
CA ASN A 112 7.13 13.14 -8.43
C ASN A 112 8.30 13.76 -7.65
N LEU A 113 8.26 15.08 -7.41
CA LEU A 113 9.28 15.75 -6.61
C LEU A 113 9.19 15.37 -5.14
N GLY A 114 7.98 15.34 -4.57
CA GLY A 114 7.77 14.97 -3.18
C GLY A 114 8.31 13.57 -2.85
N VAL A 115 8.07 12.58 -3.70
CA VAL A 115 8.66 11.23 -3.54
C VAL A 115 10.18 11.25 -3.68
N SER A 116 10.75 12.13 -4.52
CA SER A 116 12.20 12.24 -4.67
C SER A 116 12.89 12.90 -3.47
N GLU A 117 12.17 13.72 -2.71
CA GLU A 117 12.68 14.53 -1.60
C GLU A 117 12.33 13.97 -0.21
N CYS A 118 11.41 13.00 -0.13
CA CYS A 118 11.00 12.41 1.13
C CYS A 118 12.14 11.62 1.80
N ASP A 119 12.05 11.44 3.11
CA ASP A 119 12.95 10.59 3.90
C ASP A 119 12.31 9.25 4.32
N LEU A 120 10.97 9.16 4.23
CA LEU A 120 10.20 7.93 4.38
C LEU A 120 9.13 7.86 3.30
N LEU A 121 9.16 6.81 2.48
CA LEU A 121 8.10 6.46 1.54
C LEU A 121 7.29 5.28 2.09
N VAL A 122 6.01 5.52 2.40
CA VAL A 122 5.09 4.47 2.86
C VAL A 122 4.25 3.99 1.69
N ALA A 123 4.60 2.84 1.13
CA ALA A 123 3.90 2.23 0.00
C ALA A 123 2.79 1.29 0.50
N LEU A 124 1.55 1.62 0.18
CA LEU A 124 0.34 0.94 0.64
C LEU A 124 -0.37 0.23 -0.51
N GLY A 125 -0.21 -1.09 -0.62
CA GLY A 125 -0.81 -1.90 -1.67
C GLY A 125 -0.36 -1.49 -3.07
N ALA A 126 0.93 -1.17 -3.24
CA ALA A 126 1.51 -0.63 -4.46
C ALA A 126 2.68 -1.50 -4.96
N ARG A 127 2.67 -1.84 -6.26
CA ARG A 127 3.62 -2.80 -6.86
C ARG A 127 4.92 -2.20 -7.37
N PHE A 128 5.14 -0.91 -7.24
CA PHE A 128 6.32 -0.23 -7.81
C PHE A 128 6.53 -0.56 -9.29
N SER A 129 5.50 -0.32 -10.13
CA SER A 129 5.60 -0.61 -11.57
C SER A 129 6.60 0.32 -12.27
N ASP A 130 7.13 -0.12 -13.40
CA ASP A 130 8.04 0.63 -14.28
C ASP A 130 7.50 2.00 -14.69
N ARG A 131 6.17 2.11 -14.89
CA ARG A 131 5.49 3.37 -15.22
C ARG A 131 5.53 4.40 -14.10
N VAL A 132 5.80 3.98 -12.87
CA VAL A 132 5.90 4.83 -11.69
C VAL A 132 7.35 5.10 -11.34
N ILE A 133 8.16 4.05 -11.23
CA ILE A 133 9.53 4.17 -10.73
C ILE A 133 10.53 4.73 -11.76
N GLY A 134 10.26 4.52 -13.07
CA GLY A 134 11.23 4.88 -14.12
C GLY A 134 12.57 4.21 -13.89
N ASN A 135 13.57 4.97 -13.46
CA ASN A 135 14.87 4.42 -13.04
C ASN A 135 14.86 4.07 -11.55
N ALA A 136 14.87 2.77 -11.24
CA ALA A 136 14.83 2.26 -9.88
C ALA A 136 15.98 2.78 -8.98
N SER A 137 17.17 3.04 -9.53
CA SER A 137 18.30 3.54 -8.75
C SER A 137 18.16 5.00 -8.31
N LEU A 138 17.23 5.74 -8.92
CA LEU A 138 16.96 7.15 -8.64
C LEU A 138 15.65 7.36 -7.90
N PHE A 139 14.75 6.36 -7.90
CA PHE A 139 13.43 6.45 -7.27
C PHE A 139 13.57 6.47 -5.74
N ALA A 140 13.06 7.52 -5.11
CA ALA A 140 13.07 7.68 -3.65
C ALA A 140 14.42 7.36 -2.98
N LYS A 141 15.54 7.66 -3.67
CA LYS A 141 16.91 7.20 -3.31
C LYS A 141 17.39 7.63 -1.92
N ASN A 142 16.78 8.66 -1.35
CA ASN A 142 17.13 9.20 -0.04
C ASN A 142 16.15 8.76 1.06
N ALA A 143 15.10 8.03 0.68
CA ALA A 143 14.05 7.60 1.60
C ALA A 143 14.26 6.19 2.12
N LYS A 144 13.87 5.96 3.37
CA LYS A 144 13.52 4.63 3.85
C LYS A 144 12.20 4.21 3.20
N ILE A 145 12.04 2.93 2.89
CA ILE A 145 10.83 2.41 2.27
C ILE A 145 10.14 1.43 3.20
N LEU A 146 8.92 1.81 3.64
CA LEU A 146 7.99 0.90 4.30
C LEU A 146 6.99 0.40 3.25
N HIS A 147 7.00 -0.89 2.98
CA HIS A 147 6.10 -1.50 1.98
C HIS A 147 5.11 -2.45 2.64
N ILE A 148 3.82 -2.16 2.50
CA ILE A 148 2.72 -2.98 3.01
C ILE A 148 1.93 -3.51 1.80
N ASP A 149 1.92 -4.83 1.62
CA ASP A 149 1.19 -5.48 0.54
C ASP A 149 0.65 -6.84 1.01
N ILE A 150 -0.44 -7.30 0.39
CA ILE A 150 -1.00 -8.63 0.66
C ILE A 150 -0.24 -9.73 -0.09
N ASP A 151 0.49 -9.37 -1.13
CA ASP A 151 1.22 -10.28 -2.00
C ASP A 151 2.72 -10.26 -1.68
N ALA A 152 3.20 -11.30 -1.00
CA ALA A 152 4.61 -11.43 -0.67
C ALA A 152 5.54 -11.41 -1.91
N ALA A 153 5.02 -11.76 -3.10
CA ALA A 153 5.79 -11.74 -4.34
C ALA A 153 6.06 -10.32 -4.87
N GLU A 154 5.36 -9.32 -4.39
CA GLU A 154 5.60 -7.92 -4.74
C GLU A 154 6.65 -7.26 -3.83
N ILE A 155 6.93 -7.83 -2.66
CA ILE A 155 7.95 -7.32 -1.73
C ILE A 155 9.35 -7.51 -2.31
N ASN A 156 10.14 -6.45 -2.32
CA ASN A 156 11.53 -6.43 -2.85
C ASN A 156 11.68 -6.78 -4.33
N LYS A 157 10.59 -6.81 -5.10
CA LYS A 157 10.61 -7.19 -6.51
C LYS A 157 11.27 -6.14 -7.40
N ASN A 158 10.84 -4.90 -7.28
CA ASN A 158 11.31 -3.80 -8.13
C ASN A 158 12.11 -2.75 -7.34
N ILE A 159 11.72 -2.51 -6.10
CA ILE A 159 12.36 -1.60 -5.15
C ILE A 159 12.60 -2.36 -3.86
N HIS A 160 13.78 -2.21 -3.28
CA HIS A 160 14.10 -2.79 -1.98
C HIS A 160 13.38 -2.01 -0.86
N ALA A 161 12.63 -2.71 -0.02
CA ALA A 161 11.99 -2.14 1.16
C ALA A 161 12.90 -2.29 2.38
N ASP A 162 13.09 -1.22 3.15
CA ASP A 162 13.80 -1.28 4.44
C ASP A 162 12.98 -2.03 5.49
N VAL A 163 11.66 -1.84 5.45
CA VAL A 163 10.68 -2.57 6.26
C VAL A 163 9.52 -3.00 5.38
N SER A 164 9.06 -4.22 5.54
CA SER A 164 7.91 -4.74 4.81
C SER A 164 6.94 -5.49 5.72
N ILE A 165 5.64 -5.37 5.44
CA ILE A 165 4.60 -6.13 6.14
C ILE A 165 3.71 -6.81 5.09
N VAL A 166 3.61 -8.14 5.16
CA VAL A 166 2.73 -8.91 4.27
C VAL A 166 1.42 -9.21 4.96
N GLY A 167 0.32 -8.61 4.47
CA GLY A 167 -0.99 -8.83 5.07
C GLY A 167 -2.09 -7.90 4.55
N ASP A 168 -3.27 -8.03 5.16
CA ASP A 168 -4.41 -7.15 4.84
C ASP A 168 -4.13 -5.71 5.29
N LEU A 169 -4.19 -4.78 4.32
CA LEU A 169 -3.83 -3.39 4.55
C LEU A 169 -4.74 -2.72 5.59
N LYS A 170 -6.04 -3.02 5.57
CA LYS A 170 -7.00 -2.45 6.51
C LYS A 170 -6.69 -2.86 7.95
N ASP A 171 -6.40 -4.14 8.17
CA ASP A 171 -6.05 -4.67 9.48
C ASP A 171 -4.72 -4.09 10.00
N ILE A 172 -3.69 -4.05 9.13
CA ILE A 172 -2.38 -3.48 9.48
C ILE A 172 -2.49 -1.99 9.84
N LEU A 173 -3.16 -1.19 9.00
CA LEU A 173 -3.32 0.24 9.26
C LEU A 173 -4.10 0.50 10.54
N THR A 174 -5.16 -0.27 10.81
CA THR A 174 -5.93 -0.17 12.06
C THR A 174 -5.01 -0.34 13.28
N LYS A 175 -4.12 -1.33 13.25
CA LYS A 175 -3.18 -1.61 14.36
C LYS A 175 -2.07 -0.56 14.46
N LEU A 176 -1.52 -0.10 13.33
CA LEU A 176 -0.53 0.98 13.34
C LEU A 176 -1.12 2.28 13.88
N ILE A 177 -2.30 2.68 13.40
CA ILE A 177 -3.00 3.89 13.86
C ILE A 177 -3.26 3.86 15.37
N ALA A 178 -3.68 2.72 15.91
CA ALA A 178 -3.95 2.56 17.34
C ALA A 178 -2.69 2.77 18.22
N ARG A 179 -1.51 2.52 17.67
CA ARG A 179 -0.22 2.56 18.39
C ARG A 179 0.64 3.80 18.08
N MET A 180 0.37 4.49 16.97
CA MET A 180 1.06 5.73 16.62
C MET A 180 0.63 6.87 17.53
N GLU A 181 1.55 7.80 17.79
CA GLU A 181 1.22 9.13 18.26
C GLU A 181 0.89 10.07 17.10
N GLN A 182 0.23 11.20 17.37
CA GLN A 182 0.01 12.23 16.36
C GLN A 182 1.35 12.88 16.01
N MET A 183 1.68 12.89 14.73
CA MET A 183 2.89 13.55 14.22
C MET A 183 2.56 14.92 13.61
N HIS A 184 3.58 15.75 13.44
CA HIS A 184 3.45 17.09 12.87
C HIS A 184 4.67 17.41 12.01
N HIS A 185 4.42 17.69 10.72
CA HIS A 185 5.46 18.01 9.73
C HIS A 185 5.11 19.30 8.94
N PRO A 186 4.82 20.43 9.62
CA PRO A 186 4.27 21.64 8.98
C PRO A 186 5.19 22.23 7.91
N GLU A 187 6.50 22.19 8.12
CA GLU A 187 7.47 22.69 7.14
C GLU A 187 7.50 21.81 5.87
N TRP A 188 7.39 20.50 6.07
CA TRP A 188 7.36 19.55 4.97
C TRP A 188 6.06 19.64 4.16
N THR A 189 4.91 19.65 4.82
CA THR A 189 3.62 19.79 4.16
C THR A 189 3.50 21.12 3.43
N ALA A 190 3.96 22.22 4.02
CA ALA A 190 4.00 23.51 3.36
C ALA A 190 4.89 23.49 2.10
N HIS A 191 6.11 22.94 2.20
CA HIS A 191 7.02 22.79 1.06
C HIS A 191 6.38 21.99 -0.09
N ILE A 192 5.71 20.88 0.21
CA ILE A 192 5.03 20.08 -0.81
C ILE A 192 3.88 20.84 -1.50
N LEU A 193 3.16 21.67 -0.77
CA LEU A 193 2.07 22.48 -1.33
C LEU A 193 2.55 23.63 -2.22
N GLU A 194 3.82 24.01 -2.12
CA GLU A 194 4.45 25.05 -2.97
C GLU A 194 5.00 24.47 -4.29
N LEU A 195 5.14 23.13 -4.44
CA LEU A 195 5.69 22.48 -5.64
C LEU A 195 4.67 22.38 -6.80
#